data_84f413d8deeb1e59aba95f1e9c15fed5
#
_entry.id   84f413d8deeb1e59aba95f1e9c15fed5
#
_cell.length_a   1.000
_cell.length_b   1.000
_cell.length_c   1.000
_cell.angle_alpha   90.00
_cell.angle_beta   90.00
_cell.angle_gamma   90.00
#
_symmetry.space_group_name_H-M   'P 1'
#
loop_
_entity.id
_entity.type
_entity.pdbx_description
1 polymer ?
#
loop_
_entity_poly.entity_id
_entity_poly.type
_entity_poly.pdbx_seq_one_letter_code
_entity_poly.pdbx_strand_id
1 'polypeptide(L)'
;VATVVHPGGHMLEISRPTDAVTLAAGITTNTTTQTVRGRTGYKTFWAEVVGTGAVTATVTIYGCRTIENANGVLVATITLSDTTRDQDVATTSTAVYPYYYVTTTNVTGTGATVRVEVFY
;
A
#
# COMPACT_ATOMS: atom_id res chain seq x y z
N VAL A 1 1.54 -14.84 -14.97
CA VAL A 1 2.93 -14.57 -15.35
C VAL A 1 3.26 -15.33 -16.60
N ALA A 2 3.73 -14.65 -17.62
CA ALA A 2 4.24 -15.27 -18.80
C ALA A 2 5.74 -15.47 -18.70
N THR A 3 6.20 -16.66 -18.98
CA THR A 3 7.60 -16.99 -18.97
C THR A 3 8.04 -17.29 -20.39
N VAL A 4 9.09 -16.65 -20.85
CA VAL A 4 9.67 -16.86 -22.14
C VAL A 4 10.97 -17.62 -21.98
N VAL A 5 11.07 -18.75 -22.68
CA VAL A 5 12.30 -19.52 -22.72
C VAL A 5 13.10 -19.12 -23.96
N HIS A 6 14.26 -18.60 -23.72
CA HIS A 6 15.16 -18.21 -24.80
C HIS A 6 15.99 -19.39 -25.32
N PRO A 7 16.41 -19.35 -26.57
CA PRO A 7 17.40 -20.32 -27.04
C PRO A 7 18.60 -20.32 -26.11
N GLY A 8 19.03 -21.47 -25.71
CA GLY A 8 20.08 -21.60 -24.72
C GLY A 8 19.56 -21.85 -23.31
N GLY A 9 18.26 -22.05 -23.15
CA GLY A 9 17.65 -22.38 -21.88
C GLY A 9 17.49 -21.23 -20.92
N HIS A 10 17.65 -20.02 -21.41
CA HIS A 10 17.51 -18.84 -20.58
C HIS A 10 16.04 -18.51 -20.36
N MET A 11 15.65 -18.39 -19.10
CA MET A 11 14.27 -18.07 -18.71
C MET A 11 14.15 -16.58 -18.44
N LEU A 12 13.13 -15.95 -19.00
CA LEU A 12 12.83 -14.55 -18.75
C LEU A 12 11.34 -14.40 -18.43
N GLU A 13 11.04 -13.87 -17.28
CA GLU A 13 9.69 -13.44 -16.93
C GLU A 13 9.44 -12.06 -17.49
N ILE A 14 8.61 -11.95 -18.50
CA ILE A 14 8.37 -10.69 -19.20
C ILE A 14 7.08 -10.00 -18.80
N SER A 15 6.19 -10.71 -18.17
CA SER A 15 4.89 -10.17 -17.78
C SER A 15 4.64 -10.27 -16.29
N ARG A 16 5.66 -10.62 -15.54
CA ARG A 16 5.52 -10.58 -14.09
C ARG A 16 5.35 -9.13 -13.68
N PRO A 17 4.17 -8.75 -13.20
CA PRO A 17 3.99 -7.42 -12.69
C PRO A 17 4.79 -7.25 -11.41
N THR A 18 4.93 -6.02 -10.98
CA THR A 18 5.42 -5.72 -9.65
C THR A 18 4.57 -6.49 -8.63
N ASP A 19 5.22 -7.20 -7.75
CA ASP A 19 4.53 -7.93 -6.70
C ASP A 19 3.79 -6.93 -5.80
N ALA A 20 2.52 -7.18 -5.59
CA ALA A 20 1.71 -6.39 -4.70
C ALA A 20 1.58 -7.08 -3.35
N VAL A 21 1.80 -6.32 -2.29
CA VAL A 21 1.60 -6.78 -0.92
C VAL A 21 0.55 -5.89 -0.29
N THR A 22 -0.50 -6.51 0.26
CA THR A 22 -1.57 -5.77 0.92
C THR A 22 -1.13 -5.33 2.31
N LEU A 23 -1.14 -4.03 2.56
CA LEU A 23 -0.87 -3.46 3.88
C LEU A 23 -2.16 -3.27 4.68
N ALA A 24 -3.26 -2.98 4.03
CA ALA A 24 -4.57 -2.82 4.64
C ALA A 24 -5.66 -3.14 3.62
N ALA A 25 -6.74 -3.75 4.07
CA ALA A 25 -7.91 -4.01 3.24
C ALA A 25 -9.17 -4.01 4.11
N GLY A 26 -10.29 -3.58 3.51
CA GLY A 26 -11.57 -3.56 4.20
C GLY A 26 -11.63 -2.62 5.40
N ILE A 27 -10.83 -1.57 5.41
CA ILE A 27 -10.79 -0.62 6.51
C ILE A 27 -11.94 0.37 6.38
N THR A 28 -12.81 0.40 7.36
CA THR A 28 -14.02 1.24 7.35
C THR A 28 -13.99 2.35 8.39
N THR A 29 -12.99 2.35 9.26
CA THR A 29 -12.86 3.33 10.34
C THR A 29 -11.41 3.75 10.49
N ASN A 30 -11.19 4.77 11.31
CA ASN A 30 -9.82 5.16 11.66
C ASN A 30 -9.15 4.01 12.43
N THR A 31 -8.04 3.52 11.92
CA THR A 31 -7.42 2.28 12.41
C THR A 31 -5.91 2.31 12.21
N THR A 32 -5.19 1.63 13.09
CA THR A 32 -3.79 1.29 12.89
C THR A 32 -3.68 -0.20 12.63
N THR A 33 -3.08 -0.58 11.51
CA THR A 33 -3.04 -1.97 11.09
C THR A 33 -1.90 -2.74 11.74
N GLN A 34 -1.92 -4.05 11.56
CA GLN A 34 -0.80 -4.92 11.90
C GLN A 34 0.38 -4.62 10.97
N THR A 35 1.58 -4.96 11.42
CA THR A 35 2.75 -4.84 10.57
C THR A 35 2.77 -5.89 9.47
N VAL A 36 3.34 -5.50 8.34
CA VAL A 36 3.58 -6.39 7.21
C VAL A 36 5.06 -6.34 6.87
N ARG A 37 5.64 -7.49 6.57
CA ARG A 37 7.06 -7.58 6.26
C ARG A 37 7.40 -6.78 5.01
N GLY A 38 8.43 -5.95 5.12
CA GLY A 38 8.94 -5.16 4.01
C GLY A 38 9.89 -5.96 3.12
N ARG A 39 10.13 -5.42 1.93
CA ARG A 39 11.12 -5.94 0.99
C ARG A 39 12.06 -4.82 0.59
N THR A 40 13.24 -5.19 0.10
CA THR A 40 14.21 -4.25 -0.45
C THR A 40 13.81 -3.78 -1.85
N GLY A 41 14.40 -2.68 -2.29
CA GLY A 41 14.20 -2.15 -3.62
C GLY A 41 13.22 -1.00 -3.66
N TYR A 42 13.02 -0.49 -4.86
CA TYR A 42 12.04 0.57 -5.10
C TYR A 42 10.65 0.06 -4.84
N LYS A 43 9.84 0.92 -4.26
CA LYS A 43 8.46 0.57 -3.96
C LYS A 43 7.55 1.75 -4.18
N THR A 44 6.32 1.43 -4.56
CA THR A 44 5.25 2.40 -4.71
C THR A 44 4.13 2.02 -3.75
N PHE A 45 3.74 2.93 -2.89
CA PHE A 45 2.57 2.76 -2.05
C PHE A 45 1.34 3.28 -2.78
N TRP A 46 0.28 2.53 -2.74
CA TRP A 46 -0.98 2.85 -3.38
C TRP A 46 -2.10 2.72 -2.37
N ALA A 47 -3.04 3.63 -2.43
CA ALA A 47 -4.22 3.60 -1.58
C ALA A 47 -5.46 3.94 -2.38
N GLU A 48 -6.59 3.39 -1.94
CA GLU A 48 -7.89 3.63 -2.54
C GLU A 48 -8.95 3.71 -1.45
N VAL A 49 -9.90 4.62 -1.64
CA VAL A 49 -11.14 4.65 -0.88
C VAL A 49 -12.31 4.51 -1.85
N VAL A 50 -13.27 3.67 -1.50
CA VAL A 50 -14.48 3.44 -2.30
C VAL A 50 -15.69 3.52 -1.39
N GLY A 51 -16.76 4.12 -1.86
CA GLY A 51 -18.00 4.23 -1.12
C GLY A 51 -19.11 4.84 -1.94
N THR A 52 -20.10 5.38 -1.29
CA THR A 52 -21.25 6.03 -1.93
C THR A 52 -21.24 7.51 -1.59
N GLY A 53 -21.39 8.36 -2.60
CA GLY A 53 -21.30 9.81 -2.44
C GLY A 53 -19.87 10.26 -2.19
N ALA A 54 -19.69 11.36 -1.49
CA ALA A 54 -18.37 11.88 -1.19
C ALA A 54 -17.63 10.96 -0.21
N VAL A 55 -16.41 10.58 -0.57
CA VAL A 55 -15.55 9.72 0.25
C VAL A 55 -14.23 10.40 0.52
N THR A 56 -13.70 10.20 1.72
CA THR A 56 -12.36 10.68 2.09
C THR A 56 -11.62 9.63 2.87
N ALA A 57 -10.31 9.67 2.83
CA ALA A 57 -9.44 8.94 3.73
C ALA A 57 -8.04 9.56 3.70
N THR A 58 -7.37 9.52 4.82
CA THR A 58 -5.95 9.85 4.90
C THR A 58 -5.21 8.60 5.32
N VAL A 59 -4.28 8.18 4.49
CA VAL A 59 -3.48 6.99 4.72
C VAL A 59 -2.06 7.40 5.04
N THR A 60 -1.59 7.02 6.22
CA THR A 60 -0.22 7.29 6.64
C THR A 60 0.53 5.97 6.77
N ILE A 61 1.65 5.86 6.09
CA ILE A 61 2.45 4.64 6.04
C ILE A 61 3.70 4.85 6.87
N TYR A 62 3.94 3.92 7.79
CA TYR A 62 5.09 3.93 8.68
C TYR A 62 5.98 2.72 8.42
N GLY A 63 7.27 2.94 8.52
CA GLY A 63 8.26 1.88 8.54
C GLY A 63 8.77 1.66 9.96
N CYS A 64 9.01 0.43 10.36
CA CYS A 64 9.50 0.12 11.69
C CYS A 64 10.47 -1.05 11.69
N ARG A 65 11.23 -1.14 12.78
CA ARG A 65 12.29 -2.15 12.96
C ARG A 65 11.76 -3.46 13.52
N THR A 66 10.67 -3.40 14.24
CA THR A 66 10.13 -4.55 14.96
C THR A 66 8.75 -4.88 14.44
N ILE A 67 8.29 -6.08 14.77
CA ILE A 67 6.98 -6.54 14.34
C ILE A 67 5.83 -5.79 15.03
N GLU A 68 6.10 -5.15 16.15
CA GLU A 68 5.10 -4.32 16.80
C GLU A 68 4.93 -3.01 16.03
N ASN A 69 3.68 -2.60 15.85
CA ASN A 69 3.34 -1.39 15.13
C ASN A 69 3.47 -0.13 16.00
N ALA A 70 4.57 -0.02 16.72
CA ALA A 70 4.85 1.12 17.59
C ALA A 70 6.16 1.80 17.17
N ASN A 71 6.23 3.11 17.38
CA ASN A 71 7.42 3.90 17.11
C ASN A 71 7.89 3.86 15.66
N GLY A 72 6.94 3.77 14.73
CA GLY A 72 7.25 3.82 13.32
C GLY A 72 7.73 5.19 12.86
N VAL A 73 8.51 5.18 11.79
CA VAL A 73 8.96 6.39 11.11
C VAL A 73 8.04 6.65 9.93
N LEU A 74 7.59 7.89 9.78
CA LEU A 74 6.75 8.29 8.66
C LEU A 74 7.46 8.04 7.34
N VAL A 75 6.85 7.26 6.47
CA VAL A 75 7.38 6.97 5.13
C VAL A 75 6.62 7.75 4.07
N ALA A 76 5.30 7.71 4.11
CA ALA A 76 4.47 8.37 3.11
C ALA A 76 3.09 8.69 3.66
N THR A 77 2.47 9.72 3.10
CA THR A 77 1.08 10.07 3.37
C THR A 77 0.33 10.19 2.06
N ILE A 78 -0.83 9.54 1.97
CA ILE A 78 -1.71 9.60 0.81
C ILE A 78 -3.05 10.15 1.26
N THR A 79 -3.45 11.27 0.68
CA THR A 79 -4.72 11.92 0.99
C THR A 79 -5.69 11.65 -0.14
N LEU A 80 -6.85 11.10 0.21
CA LEU A 80 -7.88 10.71 -0.75
C LEU A 80 -9.14 11.51 -0.49
N SER A 81 -9.74 12.01 -1.57
CA SER A 81 -11.00 12.78 -1.49
C SER A 81 -11.61 12.89 -2.88
N ASP A 82 -12.76 12.27 -3.08
CA ASP A 82 -13.50 12.39 -4.33
C ASP A 82 -14.94 11.87 -4.11
N THR A 83 -15.68 11.72 -5.20
CA THR A 83 -17.01 11.14 -5.19
C THR A 83 -16.93 9.66 -5.55
N THR A 84 -17.47 8.82 -4.72
CA THR A 84 -17.55 7.36 -4.84
C THR A 84 -16.22 6.62 -4.82
N ARG A 85 -15.15 7.20 -5.32
CA ARG A 85 -13.84 6.54 -5.39
C ARG A 85 -12.73 7.55 -5.57
N ASP A 86 -11.64 7.33 -4.85
CA ASP A 86 -10.37 8.01 -5.11
C ASP A 86 -9.22 7.05 -4.90
N GLN A 87 -8.17 7.18 -5.69
CA GLN A 87 -6.95 6.41 -5.53
C GLN A 87 -5.76 7.28 -5.87
N ASP A 88 -4.66 7.03 -5.19
CA ASP A 88 -3.43 7.77 -5.41
C ASP A 88 -2.23 6.94 -5.01
N VAL A 89 -1.06 7.41 -5.39
CA VAL A 89 0.19 6.72 -5.15
C VAL A 89 1.20 7.64 -4.46
N ALA A 90 2.06 7.02 -3.67
CA ALA A 90 3.25 7.67 -3.15
C ALA A 90 4.44 6.76 -3.38
N THR A 91 5.50 7.29 -3.93
CA THR A 91 6.71 6.54 -4.26
C THR A 91 7.82 6.93 -3.29
N THR A 92 8.53 5.94 -2.80
CA THR A 92 9.76 6.15 -2.05
C THR A 92 10.85 5.25 -2.59
N SER A 93 12.04 5.79 -2.73
CA SER A 93 13.17 5.05 -3.27
C SER A 93 14.23 4.73 -2.21
N THR A 94 14.11 5.29 -1.03
CA THR A 94 15.18 5.24 -0.03
C THR A 94 14.78 4.54 1.26
N ALA A 95 13.50 4.39 1.51
CA ALA A 95 13.05 3.77 2.75
C ALA A 95 13.13 2.26 2.63
N VAL A 96 13.95 1.65 3.46
CA VAL A 96 14.07 0.21 3.57
C VAL A 96 13.86 -0.16 5.03
N TYR A 97 12.69 -0.68 5.34
CA TYR A 97 12.33 -1.07 6.68
C TYR A 97 11.96 -2.56 6.70
N PRO A 98 12.28 -3.25 7.79
CA PRO A 98 11.87 -4.66 7.92
C PRO A 98 10.36 -4.84 7.92
N TYR A 99 9.63 -3.85 8.44
CA TYR A 99 8.17 -3.93 8.55
C TYR A 99 7.54 -2.58 8.21
N TYR A 100 6.31 -2.64 7.72
CA TYR A 100 5.47 -1.47 7.47
C TYR A 100 4.12 -1.66 8.13
N TYR A 101 3.52 -0.57 8.56
CA TYR A 101 2.12 -0.55 8.96
C TYR A 101 1.45 0.75 8.49
N VAL A 102 0.15 0.77 8.56
CA VAL A 102 -0.66 1.87 8.05
C VAL A 102 -1.58 2.38 9.14
N THR A 103 -1.70 3.69 9.22
CA THR A 103 -2.75 4.34 10.01
C THR A 103 -3.70 5.04 9.06
N THR A 104 -4.99 4.78 9.20
CA THR A 104 -6.03 5.47 8.44
C THR A 104 -6.75 6.47 9.35
N THR A 105 -6.96 7.66 8.83
CA THR A 105 -7.70 8.73 9.50
C THR A 105 -8.65 9.39 8.51
N ASN A 106 -9.60 10.18 9.02
CA ASN A 106 -10.57 10.88 8.19
C ASN A 106 -11.31 9.98 7.21
N VAL A 107 -11.58 8.75 7.59
CA VAL A 107 -12.36 7.83 6.77
C VAL A 107 -13.82 8.25 6.86
N THR A 108 -14.34 8.84 5.79
CA THR A 108 -15.72 9.31 5.72
C THR A 108 -16.37 8.89 4.41
N GLY A 109 -17.69 8.83 4.44
CA GLY A 109 -18.51 8.45 3.31
C GLY A 109 -19.33 7.21 3.61
N THR A 110 -20.48 7.10 2.97
CA THR A 110 -21.38 5.96 3.19
C THR A 110 -20.75 4.68 2.65
N GLY A 111 -20.51 3.72 3.52
CA GLY A 111 -19.88 2.47 3.15
C GLY A 111 -18.42 2.62 2.71
N ALA A 112 -17.75 3.69 3.11
CA ALA A 112 -16.37 3.94 2.69
C ALA A 112 -15.45 2.82 3.17
N THR A 113 -14.66 2.30 2.25
CA THR A 113 -13.70 1.21 2.50
C THR A 113 -12.35 1.58 1.91
N VAL A 114 -11.31 1.41 2.70
CA VAL A 114 -9.93 1.74 2.32
C VAL A 114 -9.12 0.48 2.07
N ARG A 115 -8.31 0.52 1.02
CA ARG A 115 -7.33 -0.51 0.71
C ARG A 115 -5.98 0.16 0.47
N VAL A 116 -4.93 -0.45 0.98
CA VAL A 116 -3.55 0.03 0.82
C VAL A 116 -2.67 -1.13 0.39
N GLU A 117 -1.89 -0.91 -0.66
CA GLU A 117 -0.96 -1.90 -1.17
C GLU A 117 0.40 -1.28 -1.42
N VAL A 118 1.44 -2.08 -1.40
CA VAL A 118 2.77 -1.71 -1.83
C VAL A 118 3.18 -2.58 -3.01
N PHE A 119 3.70 -1.94 -4.05
CA PHE A 119 4.21 -2.62 -5.26
C PHE A 119 5.73 -2.54 -5.26
N TYR A 120 6.36 -3.66 -5.37
CA TYR A 120 7.82 -3.80 -5.41
C TYR A 120 8.37 -3.97 -6.82
#